data_2067b8908edd48ed55d20bf6e1a65e3a
#
_entry.id   2067b8908edd48ed55d20bf6e1a65e3a
#
_cell.length_a   1.000
_cell.length_b   1.000
_cell.length_c   1.000
_cell.angle_alpha   90.00
_cell.angle_beta   90.00
_cell.angle_gamma   90.00
#
_symmetry.space_group_name_H-M   'P 1'
#
loop_
_entity.id
_entity.type
_entity.pdbx_description
1 polymer ?
#
loop_
_entity_poly.entity_id
_entity_poly.type
_entity_poly.pdbx_seq_one_letter_code
_entity_poly.pdbx_strand_id
1 'polypeptide(L)'
;MNTSDLFLVPSELKLEQLSFCQNTVKSIQSWAADLSILQLGDSSQALFNALLEISELKCQETLRFDLIQAIHPTLENVLTSLEKHFFNQALISNDRNDHIVELALLLRSHFAKVYIDISRRSHQQLSQQKFSLFAFNLKKNLQTARVLSSYYALQQLALLRYQQHMLYSPALPNQWLIAHQLLDTAIQQHYYLNNINQLQGTQHQLMNIAQAYAQLILLEIFNTHQIRPAEIQGLYLCSFDWAKLIQVLPKETTFSRYVVDASKDHPPIYNTHQSQGFHANIFIATQSLLDHLNETQGRKGVNLSRNEKLFLTPALHFHLHNILTNTAERVHERYEYSARIKICFGLTVAHFYLSNGKNFNETLALRDNYQFQNESQFVNAMHTNSTVDISAVKTLDRQAKQIHNADVLDISVNGYRIKWTGETPKNLKTGEFILVQENSQSPWRGGVIRWIKQSAEKSLELGLEILTQDIYPCSVFIKTDRHTGNYHPTLLVQSTQVDEVNNTLILPNLQILRDKKTIQLRLGEEELKVFLIKPLLITQSFIRFDFELLNDQQQPLIDGFIQKEVNKVKNHDIWEALK
;
A
#
# COMPACT_ATOMS: atom_id res chain seq x y z
N MET A 1 -17.80 -22.38 -2.41
CA MET A 1 -16.62 -23.24 -2.19
C MET A 1 -15.96 -22.81 -0.89
N ASN A 2 -15.62 -23.74 -0.04
CA ASN A 2 -14.92 -23.41 1.21
C ASN A 2 -13.47 -23.05 0.86
N THR A 3 -13.12 -21.76 0.89
CA THR A 3 -11.77 -21.25 0.50
C THR A 3 -10.68 -21.63 1.50
N SER A 4 -11.07 -22.16 2.69
CA SER A 4 -10.13 -22.48 3.76
C SER A 4 -9.11 -23.56 3.39
N ASP A 5 -9.44 -24.48 2.51
CA ASP A 5 -8.58 -25.62 2.15
C ASP A 5 -8.02 -25.56 0.73
N LEU A 6 -8.26 -24.44 0.02
CA LEU A 6 -7.89 -24.32 -1.39
C LEU A 6 -6.42 -24.67 -1.66
N PHE A 7 -5.51 -24.18 -0.84
CA PHE A 7 -4.07 -24.39 -1.04
C PHE A 7 -3.51 -25.62 -0.32
N LEU A 8 -4.25 -26.19 0.64
CA LEU A 8 -3.77 -27.34 1.43
C LEU A 8 -4.00 -28.67 0.72
N VAL A 9 -5.17 -28.85 0.15
CA VAL A 9 -5.58 -30.12 -0.42
C VAL A 9 -5.30 -30.15 -1.91
N PRO A 10 -4.45 -31.06 -2.41
CA PRO A 10 -4.26 -31.24 -3.85
C PRO A 10 -5.58 -31.63 -4.54
N SER A 11 -5.79 -31.17 -5.77
CA SER A 11 -6.95 -31.55 -6.55
C SER A 11 -6.96 -33.06 -6.83
N GLU A 12 -8.13 -33.68 -6.70
CA GLU A 12 -8.31 -35.11 -6.99
C GLU A 12 -8.19 -35.36 -8.50
N LEU A 13 -7.44 -36.37 -8.90
CA LEU A 13 -7.29 -36.74 -10.31
C LEU A 13 -8.46 -37.66 -10.73
N LYS A 14 -9.46 -37.12 -11.39
CA LYS A 14 -10.68 -37.87 -11.77
C LYS A 14 -11.01 -37.83 -13.27
N LEU A 15 -10.52 -36.84 -14.01
CA LEU A 15 -10.82 -36.65 -15.43
C LEU A 15 -9.83 -37.37 -16.33
N GLU A 16 -10.35 -38.11 -17.31
CA GLU A 16 -9.51 -38.75 -18.36
C GLU A 16 -9.25 -37.78 -19.53
N GLN A 17 -10.17 -36.87 -19.79
CA GLN A 17 -10.11 -35.91 -20.91
C GLN A 17 -10.67 -34.55 -20.48
N LEU A 18 -10.13 -33.48 -21.09
CA LEU A 18 -10.68 -32.14 -20.99
C LEU A 18 -11.99 -32.06 -21.78
N SER A 19 -12.99 -31.35 -21.27
CA SER A 19 -14.29 -31.21 -21.92
C SER A 19 -14.28 -30.23 -23.09
N PHE A 20 -13.39 -29.24 -23.06
CA PHE A 20 -13.36 -28.10 -23.98
C PHE A 20 -12.34 -28.26 -25.14
N CYS A 21 -11.37 -29.17 -25.04
CA CYS A 21 -10.42 -29.47 -26.11
C CYS A 21 -9.70 -30.83 -25.86
N GLN A 22 -8.86 -31.26 -26.80
CA GLN A 22 -8.03 -32.46 -26.61
C GLN A 22 -6.89 -32.17 -25.61
N ASN A 23 -6.40 -33.21 -24.91
CA ASN A 23 -5.29 -33.14 -23.94
C ASN A 23 -3.92 -32.87 -24.59
N THR A 24 -3.82 -31.91 -25.50
CA THR A 24 -2.60 -31.53 -26.18
C THR A 24 -2.35 -30.03 -26.12
N VAL A 25 -1.09 -29.63 -26.05
CA VAL A 25 -0.66 -28.22 -26.03
C VAL A 25 -1.24 -27.45 -27.21
N LYS A 26 -1.17 -28.03 -28.42
CA LYS A 26 -1.69 -27.37 -29.64
C LYS A 26 -3.19 -27.13 -29.59
N SER A 27 -3.96 -28.08 -29.09
CA SER A 27 -5.41 -27.98 -29.00
C SER A 27 -5.83 -26.91 -27.97
N ILE A 28 -5.17 -26.88 -26.82
CA ILE A 28 -5.46 -25.89 -25.78
C ILE A 28 -5.03 -24.46 -26.18
N GLN A 29 -3.93 -24.32 -26.93
CA GLN A 29 -3.51 -23.02 -27.51
C GLN A 29 -4.54 -22.49 -28.51
N SER A 30 -5.07 -23.36 -29.40
CA SER A 30 -6.11 -22.98 -30.35
C SER A 30 -7.38 -22.54 -29.63
N TRP A 31 -7.83 -23.33 -28.66
CA TRP A 31 -9.00 -22.97 -27.84
C TRP A 31 -8.80 -21.65 -27.08
N ALA A 32 -7.63 -21.43 -26.48
CA ALA A 32 -7.36 -20.20 -25.75
C ALA A 32 -7.29 -18.96 -26.67
N ALA A 33 -6.85 -19.13 -27.91
CA ALA A 33 -6.85 -18.05 -28.91
C ALA A 33 -8.25 -17.66 -29.38
N ASP A 34 -9.21 -18.57 -29.34
CA ASP A 34 -10.60 -18.32 -29.71
C ASP A 34 -11.39 -17.58 -28.62
N LEU A 35 -10.85 -17.46 -27.39
CA LEU A 35 -11.49 -16.74 -26.29
C LEU A 35 -11.45 -15.22 -26.55
N SER A 36 -12.62 -14.62 -26.61
CA SER A 36 -12.76 -13.18 -26.89
C SER A 36 -12.60 -12.34 -25.63
N ILE A 37 -11.64 -11.40 -25.64
CA ILE A 37 -11.48 -10.40 -24.57
C ILE A 37 -12.69 -9.46 -24.48
N LEU A 38 -13.47 -9.32 -25.56
CA LEU A 38 -14.69 -8.49 -25.57
C LEU A 38 -15.84 -9.14 -24.78
N GLN A 39 -15.81 -10.45 -24.57
CA GLN A 39 -16.75 -11.21 -23.76
C GLN A 39 -16.09 -11.64 -22.44
N LEU A 40 -15.65 -10.64 -21.65
CA LEU A 40 -14.81 -10.86 -20.47
C LEU A 40 -15.42 -11.83 -19.45
N GLY A 41 -16.75 -11.78 -19.25
CA GLY A 41 -17.46 -12.68 -18.35
C GLY A 41 -17.41 -14.15 -18.81
N ASP A 42 -17.75 -14.42 -20.08
CA ASP A 42 -17.77 -15.77 -20.63
C ASP A 42 -16.34 -16.35 -20.70
N SER A 43 -15.37 -15.54 -21.12
CA SER A 43 -13.95 -15.96 -21.16
C SER A 43 -13.40 -16.25 -19.78
N SER A 44 -13.77 -15.47 -18.76
CA SER A 44 -13.38 -15.72 -17.37
C SER A 44 -13.96 -17.04 -16.84
N GLN A 45 -15.25 -17.31 -17.14
CA GLN A 45 -15.89 -18.56 -16.74
C GLN A 45 -15.27 -19.76 -17.44
N ALA A 46 -15.00 -19.65 -18.75
CA ALA A 46 -14.37 -20.72 -19.52
C ALA A 46 -12.94 -21.03 -18.99
N LEU A 47 -12.15 -19.99 -18.71
CA LEU A 47 -10.81 -20.15 -18.12
C LEU A 47 -10.86 -20.73 -16.71
N PHE A 48 -11.83 -20.33 -15.88
CA PHE A 48 -12.02 -20.90 -14.56
C PHE A 48 -12.31 -22.42 -14.63
N ASN A 49 -13.23 -22.82 -15.49
CA ASN A 49 -13.54 -24.23 -15.71
C ASN A 49 -12.31 -24.99 -16.24
N ALA A 50 -11.56 -24.40 -17.16
CA ALA A 50 -10.31 -25.00 -17.68
C ALA A 50 -9.26 -25.22 -16.58
N LEU A 51 -9.09 -24.27 -15.65
CA LEU A 51 -8.19 -24.42 -14.51
C LEU A 51 -8.61 -25.59 -13.61
N LEU A 52 -9.91 -25.74 -13.35
CA LEU A 52 -10.43 -26.89 -12.57
C LEU A 52 -10.15 -28.21 -13.29
N GLU A 53 -10.51 -28.31 -14.58
CA GLU A 53 -10.31 -29.55 -15.34
C GLU A 53 -8.84 -29.93 -15.49
N ILE A 54 -7.93 -28.97 -15.76
CA ILE A 54 -6.49 -29.21 -15.82
C ILE A 54 -5.97 -29.71 -14.47
N SER A 55 -6.46 -29.18 -13.35
CA SER A 55 -6.09 -29.63 -12.01
C SER A 55 -6.49 -31.09 -11.76
N GLU A 56 -7.66 -31.50 -12.27
CA GLU A 56 -8.28 -32.82 -12.05
C GLU A 56 -7.94 -33.86 -13.13
N LEU A 57 -7.24 -33.47 -14.20
CA LEU A 57 -6.88 -34.35 -15.32
C LEU A 57 -5.89 -35.44 -14.91
N LYS A 58 -6.16 -36.69 -15.25
CA LYS A 58 -5.22 -37.83 -15.08
C LYS A 58 -4.15 -37.80 -16.18
N CYS A 59 -3.05 -37.11 -15.92
CA CYS A 59 -1.92 -37.03 -16.85
C CYS A 59 -0.59 -36.92 -16.11
N GLN A 60 0.52 -37.00 -16.84
CA GLN A 60 1.85 -36.72 -16.28
C GLN A 60 1.96 -35.24 -15.89
N GLU A 61 2.67 -34.96 -14.80
CA GLU A 61 2.81 -33.57 -14.31
C GLU A 61 3.59 -32.66 -15.30
N THR A 62 4.46 -33.22 -16.11
CA THR A 62 5.12 -32.52 -17.23
C THR A 62 4.12 -32.05 -18.28
N LEU A 63 3.17 -32.91 -18.68
CA LEU A 63 2.12 -32.53 -19.63
C LEU A 63 1.18 -31.48 -18.98
N ARG A 64 0.78 -31.67 -17.72
CA ARG A 64 -0.04 -30.69 -17.00
C ARG A 64 0.64 -29.31 -16.95
N PHE A 65 1.96 -29.29 -16.73
CA PHE A 65 2.75 -28.06 -16.76
C PHE A 65 2.69 -27.41 -18.16
N ASP A 66 2.85 -28.18 -19.21
CA ASP A 66 2.80 -27.65 -20.59
C ASP A 66 1.40 -27.13 -20.95
N LEU A 67 0.32 -27.80 -20.50
CA LEU A 67 -1.06 -27.36 -20.72
C LEU A 67 -1.34 -26.03 -20.01
N ILE A 68 -0.95 -25.88 -18.74
CA ILE A 68 -1.16 -24.61 -18.02
C ILE A 68 -0.31 -23.47 -18.60
N GLN A 69 0.92 -23.75 -19.05
CA GLN A 69 1.74 -22.76 -19.75
C GLN A 69 1.11 -22.30 -21.07
N ALA A 70 0.40 -23.18 -21.77
CA ALA A 70 -0.28 -22.84 -23.01
C ALA A 70 -1.41 -21.81 -22.84
N ILE A 71 -2.13 -21.83 -21.72
CA ILE A 71 -3.20 -20.86 -21.41
C ILE A 71 -2.73 -19.66 -20.60
N HIS A 72 -1.53 -19.70 -20.07
CA HIS A 72 -0.98 -18.66 -19.18
C HIS A 72 -1.11 -17.24 -19.77
N PRO A 73 -0.69 -16.96 -21.02
CA PRO A 73 -0.79 -15.62 -21.59
C PRO A 73 -2.24 -15.11 -21.70
N THR A 74 -3.17 -15.97 -22.10
CA THR A 74 -4.60 -15.61 -22.23
C THR A 74 -5.19 -15.32 -20.85
N LEU A 75 -4.86 -16.12 -19.85
CA LEU A 75 -5.32 -15.93 -18.48
C LEU A 75 -4.81 -14.62 -17.89
N GLU A 76 -3.55 -14.27 -18.09
CA GLU A 76 -2.99 -12.98 -17.63
C GLU A 76 -3.65 -11.79 -18.33
N ASN A 77 -3.97 -11.91 -19.62
CA ASN A 77 -4.69 -10.85 -20.34
C ASN A 77 -6.11 -10.62 -19.79
N VAL A 78 -6.83 -11.70 -19.49
CA VAL A 78 -8.16 -11.62 -18.88
C VAL A 78 -8.09 -11.04 -17.46
N LEU A 79 -7.17 -11.52 -16.64
CA LEU A 79 -6.95 -11.00 -15.28
C LEU A 79 -6.59 -9.52 -15.28
N THR A 80 -5.67 -9.08 -16.16
CA THR A 80 -5.31 -7.66 -16.32
C THR A 80 -6.52 -6.83 -16.75
N SER A 81 -7.41 -7.39 -17.56
CA SER A 81 -8.64 -6.69 -17.99
C SER A 81 -9.65 -6.58 -16.85
N LEU A 82 -9.80 -7.59 -16.01
CA LEU A 82 -10.62 -7.55 -14.80
C LEU A 82 -10.07 -6.52 -13.80
N GLU A 83 -8.76 -6.44 -13.61
CA GLU A 83 -8.08 -5.51 -12.69
C GLU A 83 -8.38 -4.04 -13.03
N LYS A 84 -8.50 -3.68 -14.30
CA LYS A 84 -8.86 -2.31 -14.73
C LYS A 84 -10.20 -1.84 -14.18
N HIS A 85 -11.10 -2.76 -13.85
CA HIS A 85 -12.43 -2.43 -13.34
C HIS A 85 -12.44 -2.07 -11.86
N PHE A 86 -11.40 -2.40 -11.08
CA PHE A 86 -11.39 -2.13 -9.64
C PHE A 86 -10.15 -1.39 -9.10
N PHE A 87 -9.00 -1.40 -9.77
CA PHE A 87 -7.79 -0.76 -9.25
C PHE A 87 -7.86 0.77 -9.15
N ASN A 88 -8.74 1.43 -9.90
CA ASN A 88 -8.88 2.89 -9.90
C ASN A 88 -10.19 3.38 -9.27
N GLN A 89 -10.87 2.52 -8.50
CA GLN A 89 -12.18 2.84 -7.94
C GLN A 89 -12.11 3.20 -6.45
N ALA A 90 -13.24 3.70 -5.91
CA ALA A 90 -13.38 3.99 -4.49
C ALA A 90 -13.24 2.69 -3.66
N LEU A 91 -12.74 2.82 -2.43
CA LEU A 91 -12.47 1.71 -1.50
C LEU A 91 -13.71 0.87 -1.15
N ILE A 92 -14.90 1.43 -1.27
CA ILE A 92 -16.17 0.72 -1.18
C ILE A 92 -16.79 0.78 -2.58
N SER A 93 -16.91 -0.38 -3.21
CA SER A 93 -17.47 -0.52 -4.54
C SER A 93 -18.98 -0.80 -4.48
N ASN A 94 -19.62 -0.72 -5.63
CA ASN A 94 -20.98 -1.20 -5.80
C ASN A 94 -20.98 -2.73 -6.02
N ASP A 95 -22.11 -3.41 -5.83
CA ASP A 95 -22.26 -4.87 -5.91
C ASP A 95 -21.64 -5.49 -7.18
N ARG A 96 -21.74 -4.79 -8.33
CA ARG A 96 -21.18 -5.29 -9.59
C ARG A 96 -19.66 -5.37 -9.56
N ASN A 97 -19.01 -4.38 -8.97
CA ASN A 97 -17.54 -4.36 -8.87
C ASN A 97 -17.04 -5.41 -7.87
N ASP A 98 -17.79 -5.67 -6.82
CA ASP A 98 -17.48 -6.73 -5.85
C ASP A 98 -17.44 -8.10 -6.53
N HIS A 99 -18.38 -8.42 -7.41
CA HIS A 99 -18.35 -9.66 -8.17
C HIS A 99 -17.14 -9.75 -9.12
N ILE A 100 -16.75 -8.63 -9.75
CA ILE A 100 -15.54 -8.60 -10.61
C ILE A 100 -14.28 -8.84 -9.78
N VAL A 101 -14.20 -8.23 -8.62
CA VAL A 101 -13.09 -8.44 -7.65
C VAL A 101 -13.03 -9.91 -7.23
N GLU A 102 -14.15 -10.47 -6.78
CA GLU A 102 -14.24 -11.87 -6.35
C GLU A 102 -13.82 -12.83 -7.48
N LEU A 103 -14.26 -12.58 -8.70
CA LEU A 103 -13.89 -13.38 -9.87
C LEU A 103 -12.39 -13.29 -10.17
N ALA A 104 -11.80 -12.09 -10.12
CA ALA A 104 -10.37 -11.90 -10.36
C ALA A 104 -9.51 -12.62 -9.31
N LEU A 105 -9.87 -12.50 -8.02
CA LEU A 105 -9.18 -13.18 -6.93
C LEU A 105 -9.36 -14.70 -7.02
N LEU A 106 -10.55 -15.18 -7.38
CA LEU A 106 -10.85 -16.60 -7.57
C LEU A 106 -10.01 -17.20 -8.71
N LEU A 107 -9.98 -16.55 -9.88
CA LEU A 107 -9.17 -16.97 -11.03
C LEU A 107 -7.69 -17.02 -10.66
N ARG A 108 -7.17 -15.96 -10.02
CA ARG A 108 -5.74 -15.89 -9.64
C ARG A 108 -5.39 -16.98 -8.64
N SER A 109 -6.24 -17.24 -7.65
CA SER A 109 -5.99 -18.26 -6.64
C SER A 109 -6.00 -19.68 -7.22
N HIS A 110 -6.93 -20.00 -8.14
CA HIS A 110 -6.94 -21.29 -8.83
C HIS A 110 -5.75 -21.43 -9.80
N PHE A 111 -5.34 -20.35 -10.43
CA PHE A 111 -4.14 -20.35 -11.26
C PHE A 111 -2.88 -20.68 -10.44
N ALA A 112 -2.71 -20.04 -9.28
CA ALA A 112 -1.64 -20.40 -8.34
C ALA A 112 -1.74 -21.88 -7.91
N LYS A 113 -2.97 -22.36 -7.61
CA LYS A 113 -3.20 -23.74 -7.17
C LYS A 113 -2.75 -24.78 -8.17
N VAL A 114 -2.99 -24.58 -9.47
CA VAL A 114 -2.53 -25.54 -10.51
C VAL A 114 -1.00 -25.71 -10.42
N TYR A 115 -0.25 -24.61 -10.33
CA TYR A 115 1.21 -24.67 -10.20
C TYR A 115 1.66 -25.29 -8.87
N ILE A 116 0.96 -24.99 -7.76
CA ILE A 116 1.22 -25.60 -6.45
C ILE A 116 1.07 -27.12 -6.53
N ASP A 117 -0.02 -27.60 -7.12
CA ASP A 117 -0.32 -29.02 -7.24
C ASP A 117 0.72 -29.74 -8.12
N ILE A 118 1.15 -29.13 -9.26
CA ILE A 118 2.23 -29.65 -10.09
C ILE A 118 3.52 -29.77 -9.30
N SER A 119 3.91 -28.73 -8.56
CA SER A 119 5.13 -28.72 -7.75
C SER A 119 5.11 -29.85 -6.70
N ARG A 120 4.02 -29.98 -5.96
CA ARG A 120 3.84 -31.01 -4.91
C ARG A 120 3.88 -32.43 -5.47
N ARG A 121 3.10 -32.69 -6.54
CA ARG A 121 3.04 -34.01 -7.16
C ARG A 121 4.37 -34.39 -7.81
N SER A 122 5.02 -33.43 -8.48
CA SER A 122 6.37 -33.66 -9.04
C SER A 122 7.39 -33.96 -7.95
N HIS A 123 7.33 -33.25 -6.80
CA HIS A 123 8.17 -33.54 -5.65
C HIS A 123 7.92 -34.95 -5.09
N GLN A 124 6.65 -35.31 -4.90
CA GLN A 124 6.24 -36.64 -4.41
C GLN A 124 6.72 -37.75 -5.35
N GLN A 125 6.50 -37.59 -6.67
CA GLN A 125 6.96 -38.57 -7.65
C GLN A 125 8.50 -38.72 -7.65
N LEU A 126 9.26 -37.62 -7.57
CA LEU A 126 10.72 -37.64 -7.52
C LEU A 126 11.25 -38.29 -6.25
N SER A 127 10.54 -38.21 -5.14
CA SER A 127 10.94 -38.81 -3.85
C SER A 127 10.56 -40.29 -3.73
N GLN A 128 9.45 -40.72 -4.34
CA GLN A 128 8.89 -42.06 -4.18
C GLN A 128 9.27 -43.02 -5.33
N GLN A 129 9.48 -42.50 -6.53
CA GLN A 129 9.76 -43.33 -7.72
C GLN A 129 11.24 -43.66 -7.86
N LYS A 130 11.55 -44.95 -8.03
CA LYS A 130 12.88 -45.41 -8.48
C LYS A 130 12.95 -45.26 -10.00
N PHE A 131 13.71 -44.30 -10.49
CA PHE A 131 13.93 -44.10 -11.91
C PHE A 131 14.99 -45.09 -12.43
N SER A 132 14.67 -45.83 -13.49
CA SER A 132 15.67 -46.65 -14.20
C SER A 132 16.70 -45.77 -14.91
N LEU A 133 17.86 -46.32 -15.26
CA LEU A 133 18.88 -45.61 -16.01
C LEU A 133 18.36 -45.08 -17.37
N PHE A 134 17.37 -45.75 -17.97
CA PHE A 134 16.73 -45.35 -19.22
C PHE A 134 15.68 -44.22 -19.05
N ALA A 135 15.25 -43.93 -17.83
CA ALA A 135 14.26 -42.88 -17.51
C ALA A 135 14.91 -41.52 -17.17
N PHE A 136 16.17 -41.30 -17.53
CA PHE A 136 16.90 -40.07 -17.22
C PHE A 136 16.19 -38.80 -17.72
N ASN A 137 15.69 -38.81 -18.96
CA ASN A 137 14.97 -37.69 -19.54
C ASN A 137 13.66 -37.42 -18.81
N LEU A 138 12.91 -38.46 -18.44
CA LEU A 138 11.67 -38.31 -17.66
C LEU A 138 11.96 -37.67 -16.31
N LYS A 139 12.99 -38.13 -15.58
CA LYS A 139 13.42 -37.55 -14.30
C LYS A 139 13.82 -36.11 -14.46
N LYS A 140 14.61 -35.75 -15.46
CA LYS A 140 15.07 -34.40 -15.76
C LYS A 140 13.86 -33.47 -16.04
N ASN A 141 12.94 -33.91 -16.91
CA ASN A 141 11.76 -33.12 -17.24
C ASN A 141 10.85 -32.89 -16.00
N LEU A 142 10.69 -33.91 -15.15
CA LEU A 142 9.91 -33.79 -13.92
C LEU A 142 10.60 -32.85 -12.89
N GLN A 143 11.93 -32.87 -12.80
CA GLN A 143 12.70 -31.90 -12.01
C GLN A 143 12.50 -30.47 -12.54
N THR A 144 12.54 -30.29 -13.85
CA THR A 144 12.28 -28.98 -14.48
C THR A 144 10.85 -28.51 -14.21
N ALA A 145 9.85 -29.38 -14.40
CA ALA A 145 8.45 -29.07 -14.09
C ALA A 145 8.26 -28.66 -12.61
N ARG A 146 8.91 -29.36 -11.67
CA ARG A 146 8.89 -29.01 -10.24
C ARG A 146 9.46 -27.61 -9.98
N VAL A 147 10.64 -27.31 -10.51
CA VAL A 147 11.31 -26.02 -10.29
C VAL A 147 10.49 -24.87 -10.89
N LEU A 148 10.07 -25.03 -12.15
CA LEU A 148 9.30 -23.99 -12.85
C LEU A 148 7.91 -23.79 -12.22
N SER A 149 7.21 -24.86 -11.83
CA SER A 149 5.92 -24.72 -11.18
C SER A 149 6.02 -24.08 -9.79
N SER A 150 7.08 -24.38 -9.00
CA SER A 150 7.33 -23.66 -7.73
C SER A 150 7.54 -22.16 -7.96
N TYR A 151 8.31 -21.80 -8.98
CA TYR A 151 8.57 -20.43 -9.36
C TYR A 151 7.29 -19.70 -9.79
N TYR A 152 6.51 -20.27 -10.72
CA TYR A 152 5.25 -19.66 -11.17
C TYR A 152 4.19 -19.62 -10.07
N ALA A 153 4.13 -20.63 -9.20
CA ALA A 153 3.25 -20.59 -8.03
C ALA A 153 3.53 -19.37 -7.14
N LEU A 154 4.80 -19.11 -6.81
CA LEU A 154 5.18 -17.93 -6.02
C LEU A 154 4.89 -16.62 -6.74
N GLN A 155 5.08 -16.55 -8.07
CA GLN A 155 4.70 -15.36 -8.84
C GLN A 155 3.19 -15.12 -8.80
N GLN A 156 2.37 -16.17 -8.96
CA GLN A 156 0.92 -16.03 -8.89
C GLN A 156 0.44 -15.67 -7.47
N LEU A 157 1.10 -16.20 -6.44
CA LEU A 157 0.84 -15.80 -5.05
C LEU A 157 1.25 -14.35 -4.79
N ALA A 158 2.34 -13.86 -5.38
CA ALA A 158 2.75 -12.45 -5.28
C ALA A 158 1.75 -11.52 -5.97
N LEU A 159 1.24 -11.88 -7.15
CA LEU A 159 0.18 -11.15 -7.86
C LEU A 159 -1.14 -11.17 -7.09
N LEU A 160 -1.52 -12.32 -6.53
CA LEU A 160 -2.70 -12.45 -5.67
C LEU A 160 -2.56 -11.52 -4.45
N ARG A 161 -1.37 -11.51 -3.81
CA ARG A 161 -1.11 -10.65 -2.66
C ARG A 161 -1.14 -9.17 -3.05
N TYR A 162 -0.59 -8.82 -4.21
CA TYR A 162 -0.69 -7.46 -4.78
C TYR A 162 -2.15 -7.02 -4.96
N GLN A 163 -3.00 -7.85 -5.56
CA GLN A 163 -4.43 -7.57 -5.70
C GLN A 163 -5.11 -7.36 -4.34
N GLN A 164 -4.82 -8.23 -3.37
CA GLN A 164 -5.34 -8.12 -2.00
C GLN A 164 -4.88 -6.82 -1.33
N HIS A 165 -3.62 -6.42 -1.48
CA HIS A 165 -3.11 -5.17 -0.93
C HIS A 165 -3.76 -3.94 -1.58
N MET A 166 -3.98 -3.94 -2.89
CA MET A 166 -4.69 -2.87 -3.60
C MET A 166 -6.12 -2.67 -3.06
N LEU A 167 -6.73 -3.73 -2.54
CA LEU A 167 -8.06 -3.76 -1.94
C LEU A 167 -8.03 -3.65 -0.41
N TYR A 168 -6.85 -3.53 0.20
CA TYR A 168 -6.65 -3.61 1.66
C TYR A 168 -7.23 -4.86 2.32
N SER A 169 -7.40 -5.93 1.55
CA SER A 169 -7.97 -7.20 2.01
C SER A 169 -6.90 -8.14 2.59
N PRO A 170 -7.30 -9.04 3.52
CA PRO A 170 -6.38 -10.01 4.11
C PRO A 170 -5.91 -11.06 3.08
N ALA A 171 -4.85 -11.77 3.42
CA ALA A 171 -4.45 -12.98 2.70
C ALA A 171 -5.53 -14.07 2.83
N LEU A 172 -5.63 -14.95 1.82
CA LEU A 172 -6.47 -16.13 1.92
C LEU A 172 -5.90 -17.11 2.96
N PRO A 173 -6.75 -17.94 3.58
CA PRO A 173 -6.29 -18.99 4.49
C PRO A 173 -5.23 -19.88 3.84
N ASN A 174 -4.16 -20.19 4.57
CA ASN A 174 -3.04 -21.02 4.15
C ASN A 174 -2.20 -20.47 2.96
N GLN A 175 -2.42 -19.22 2.57
CA GLN A 175 -1.65 -18.58 1.50
C GLN A 175 -0.17 -18.42 1.89
N TRP A 176 0.12 -18.01 3.12
CA TRP A 176 1.48 -17.90 3.62
C TRP A 176 2.11 -19.26 3.85
N LEU A 177 1.37 -20.17 4.47
CA LEU A 177 1.84 -21.53 4.73
C LEU A 177 2.36 -22.21 3.46
N ILE A 178 1.58 -22.14 2.35
CA ILE A 178 1.99 -22.76 1.09
C ILE A 178 3.19 -22.06 0.44
N ALA A 179 3.24 -20.72 0.50
CA ALA A 179 4.38 -19.96 -0.01
C ALA A 179 5.68 -20.35 0.70
N HIS A 180 5.62 -20.50 2.02
CA HIS A 180 6.76 -20.93 2.83
C HIS A 180 7.16 -22.37 2.55
N GLN A 181 6.19 -23.30 2.43
CA GLN A 181 6.45 -24.70 2.13
C GLN A 181 7.08 -24.90 0.74
N LEU A 182 6.67 -24.10 -0.27
CA LEU A 182 7.29 -24.14 -1.61
C LEU A 182 8.76 -23.74 -1.54
N LEU A 183 9.09 -22.68 -0.83
CA LEU A 183 10.45 -22.23 -0.65
C LEU A 183 11.27 -23.20 0.21
N ASP A 184 10.74 -23.64 1.36
CA ASP A 184 11.43 -24.58 2.26
C ASP A 184 11.78 -25.88 1.53
N THR A 185 10.83 -26.44 0.78
CA THR A 185 11.09 -27.61 -0.09
C THR A 185 12.21 -27.31 -1.11
N ALA A 186 12.21 -26.12 -1.69
CA ALA A 186 13.24 -25.74 -2.66
C ALA A 186 14.62 -25.59 -2.00
N ILE A 187 14.70 -25.10 -0.78
CA ILE A 187 15.91 -25.00 0.04
C ILE A 187 16.43 -26.41 0.39
N GLN A 188 15.56 -27.24 0.97
CA GLN A 188 15.91 -28.61 1.38
C GLN A 188 16.40 -29.47 0.22
N GLN A 189 15.84 -29.26 -0.97
CA GLN A 189 16.19 -29.96 -2.19
C GLN A 189 17.23 -29.23 -3.07
N HIS A 190 17.82 -28.15 -2.56
CA HIS A 190 18.91 -27.37 -3.16
C HIS A 190 18.63 -26.82 -4.58
N TYR A 191 17.36 -26.47 -4.89
CA TYR A 191 17.02 -25.89 -6.20
C TYR A 191 16.48 -24.44 -6.14
N TYR A 192 16.41 -23.83 -4.97
CA TYR A 192 15.84 -22.49 -4.78
C TYR A 192 16.60 -21.36 -5.50
N LEU A 193 17.89 -21.56 -5.81
CA LEU A 193 18.75 -20.64 -6.57
C LEU A 193 18.93 -21.04 -8.03
N ASN A 194 18.28 -22.10 -8.52
CA ASN A 194 18.40 -22.53 -9.91
C ASN A 194 17.94 -21.42 -10.85
N ASN A 195 18.72 -21.16 -11.89
CA ASN A 195 18.41 -20.12 -12.86
C ASN A 195 17.27 -20.55 -13.79
N ILE A 196 16.12 -19.91 -13.65
CA ILE A 196 14.90 -20.19 -14.42
C ILE A 196 15.10 -19.91 -15.91
N ASN A 197 15.85 -18.87 -16.27
CA ASN A 197 16.10 -18.50 -17.66
C ASN A 197 16.87 -19.60 -18.41
N GLN A 198 17.79 -20.31 -17.72
CA GLN A 198 18.50 -21.42 -18.29
C GLN A 198 17.63 -22.68 -18.49
N LEU A 199 16.63 -22.86 -17.61
CA LEU A 199 15.72 -24.01 -17.68
C LEU A 199 14.67 -23.85 -18.78
N GLN A 200 14.20 -22.64 -19.02
CA GLN A 200 13.07 -22.36 -19.93
C GLN A 200 13.49 -21.70 -21.24
N GLY A 201 14.70 -21.16 -21.33
CA GLY A 201 15.20 -20.48 -22.53
C GLY A 201 14.55 -19.12 -22.79
N THR A 202 13.82 -18.57 -21.81
CA THR A 202 13.16 -17.26 -21.85
C THR A 202 13.76 -16.34 -20.80
N GLN A 203 13.71 -15.02 -21.05
CA GLN A 203 14.19 -14.05 -20.06
C GLN A 203 13.07 -13.65 -19.10
N HIS A 204 13.25 -13.98 -17.83
CA HIS A 204 12.42 -13.51 -16.73
C HIS A 204 13.13 -12.41 -15.94
N GLN A 205 12.37 -11.49 -15.36
CA GLN A 205 12.93 -10.42 -14.51
C GLN A 205 13.53 -10.98 -13.21
N LEU A 206 12.86 -11.98 -12.60
CA LEU A 206 13.33 -12.72 -11.45
C LEU A 206 13.94 -14.04 -11.92
N MET A 207 15.14 -14.35 -11.46
CA MET A 207 15.93 -15.44 -12.01
C MET A 207 15.79 -16.77 -11.27
N ASN A 208 15.20 -16.79 -10.09
CA ASN A 208 15.09 -18.00 -9.26
C ASN A 208 13.94 -17.92 -8.26
N ILE A 209 13.68 -19.02 -7.58
CA ILE A 209 12.61 -19.17 -6.59
C ILE A 209 12.80 -18.25 -5.39
N ALA A 210 14.05 -18.06 -4.92
CA ALA A 210 14.34 -17.16 -3.81
C ALA A 210 13.95 -15.71 -4.14
N GLN A 211 14.21 -15.24 -5.36
CA GLN A 211 13.79 -13.91 -5.80
C GLN A 211 12.26 -13.79 -5.96
N ALA A 212 11.59 -14.82 -6.48
CA ALA A 212 10.12 -14.83 -6.57
C ALA A 212 9.47 -14.78 -5.17
N TYR A 213 10.03 -15.51 -4.22
CA TYR A 213 9.61 -15.44 -2.83
C TYR A 213 9.92 -14.08 -2.20
N ALA A 214 11.11 -13.52 -2.44
CA ALA A 214 11.48 -12.19 -1.96
C ALA A 214 10.50 -11.12 -2.46
N GLN A 215 10.08 -11.19 -3.73
CA GLN A 215 9.06 -10.29 -4.28
C GLN A 215 7.73 -10.38 -3.51
N LEU A 216 7.26 -11.59 -3.22
CA LEU A 216 6.03 -11.81 -2.47
C LEU A 216 6.10 -11.19 -1.07
N ILE A 217 7.18 -11.44 -0.32
CA ILE A 217 7.31 -10.96 1.06
C ILE A 217 7.55 -9.45 1.16
N LEU A 218 8.17 -8.80 0.16
CA LEU A 218 8.38 -7.36 0.16
C LEU A 218 7.06 -6.58 0.26
N LEU A 219 5.99 -7.06 -0.37
CA LEU A 219 4.67 -6.44 -0.27
C LEU A 219 4.13 -6.43 1.17
N GLU A 220 4.46 -7.43 1.96
CA GLU A 220 4.04 -7.52 3.37
C GLU A 220 4.98 -6.76 4.30
N ILE A 221 6.30 -6.95 4.14
CA ILE A 221 7.33 -6.28 4.95
C ILE A 221 7.14 -4.77 4.94
N PHE A 222 6.75 -4.21 3.80
CA PHE A 222 6.56 -2.77 3.65
C PHE A 222 5.21 -2.23 4.11
N ASN A 223 4.43 -3.02 4.87
CA ASN A 223 3.20 -2.57 5.52
C ASN A 223 2.28 -1.79 4.58
N THR A 224 1.89 -2.39 3.45
CA THR A 224 1.12 -1.74 2.39
C THR A 224 -0.22 -1.13 2.84
N HIS A 225 -0.72 -1.54 4.01
CA HIS A 225 -1.91 -0.91 4.62
C HIS A 225 -1.67 0.56 5.02
N GLN A 226 -0.42 1.00 5.07
CA GLN A 226 -0.01 2.36 5.43
C GLN A 226 0.24 3.26 4.22
N ILE A 227 0.14 2.75 3.00
CA ILE A 227 0.38 3.48 1.76
C ILE A 227 -0.84 3.42 0.83
N ARG A 228 -0.89 4.33 -0.14
CA ARG A 228 -2.02 4.47 -1.07
C ARG A 228 -1.94 3.44 -2.21
N PRO A 229 -3.05 3.10 -2.86
CA PRO A 229 -3.05 2.16 -3.98
C PRO A 229 -2.02 2.49 -5.07
N ALA A 230 -1.85 3.78 -5.44
CA ALA A 230 -0.84 4.18 -6.41
C ALA A 230 0.60 3.89 -5.94
N GLU A 231 0.87 3.99 -4.64
CA GLU A 231 2.17 3.65 -4.06
C GLU A 231 2.35 2.14 -3.94
N ILE A 232 1.27 1.38 -3.67
CA ILE A 232 1.29 -0.10 -3.69
C ILE A 232 1.64 -0.60 -5.09
N GLN A 233 1.06 0.01 -6.13
CA GLN A 233 1.41 -0.29 -7.52
C GLN A 233 2.89 0.01 -7.80
N GLY A 234 3.35 1.18 -7.38
CA GLY A 234 4.76 1.57 -7.52
C GLY A 234 5.70 0.60 -6.81
N LEU A 235 5.38 0.22 -5.57
CA LEU A 235 6.11 -0.75 -4.78
C LEU A 235 6.16 -2.12 -5.48
N TYR A 236 5.02 -2.61 -5.99
CA TYR A 236 4.97 -3.87 -6.72
C TYR A 236 5.87 -3.84 -7.96
N LEU A 237 5.85 -2.75 -8.75
CA LEU A 237 6.69 -2.64 -9.94
C LEU A 237 8.19 -2.52 -9.60
N CYS A 238 8.55 -1.83 -8.53
CA CYS A 238 9.92 -1.75 -8.04
C CYS A 238 10.41 -3.07 -7.42
N SER A 239 9.51 -3.88 -6.87
CA SER A 239 9.86 -5.12 -6.18
C SER A 239 10.58 -6.14 -7.06
N PHE A 240 10.43 -6.09 -8.40
CA PHE A 240 11.19 -6.91 -9.34
C PHE A 240 12.70 -6.63 -9.30
N ASP A 241 13.09 -5.39 -9.07
CA ASP A 241 14.49 -5.00 -8.92
C ASP A 241 14.96 -5.22 -7.48
N TRP A 242 14.15 -4.89 -6.50
CA TRP A 242 14.47 -5.00 -5.08
C TRP A 242 14.55 -6.44 -4.58
N ALA A 243 13.79 -7.36 -5.16
CA ALA A 243 13.87 -8.79 -4.83
C ALA A 243 15.27 -9.38 -5.06
N LYS A 244 16.06 -8.79 -5.97
CA LYS A 244 17.46 -9.18 -6.23
C LYS A 244 18.41 -8.72 -5.12
N LEU A 245 18.01 -7.73 -4.31
CA LEU A 245 18.77 -7.17 -3.20
C LEU A 245 18.40 -7.84 -1.85
N ILE A 246 17.38 -8.69 -1.84
CA ILE A 246 16.97 -9.45 -0.66
C ILE A 246 17.68 -10.80 -0.65
N GLN A 247 18.26 -11.14 0.49
CA GLN A 247 18.85 -12.46 0.70
C GLN A 247 17.89 -13.34 1.50
N VAL A 248 17.53 -14.48 0.91
CA VAL A 248 16.73 -15.53 1.56
C VAL A 248 17.67 -16.65 1.94
N LEU A 249 17.81 -16.92 3.23
CA LEU A 249 18.87 -17.74 3.80
C LEU A 249 18.28 -18.92 4.58
N PRO A 250 18.88 -20.13 4.47
CA PRO A 250 18.49 -21.30 5.27
C PRO A 250 19.05 -21.28 6.70
N LYS A 251 19.92 -20.32 7.03
CA LYS A 251 20.54 -20.16 8.34
C LYS A 251 20.59 -18.70 8.73
N GLU A 252 20.46 -18.45 10.01
CA GLU A 252 20.57 -17.12 10.60
C GLU A 252 21.95 -16.50 10.36
N THR A 253 21.94 -15.19 10.10
CA THR A 253 23.15 -14.34 10.00
C THR A 253 22.91 -13.07 10.82
N THR A 254 23.98 -12.32 11.08
CA THR A 254 23.90 -11.02 11.78
C THR A 254 23.02 -9.99 11.06
N PHE A 255 22.75 -10.19 9.77
CA PHE A 255 21.90 -9.33 8.93
C PHE A 255 20.47 -9.85 8.79
N SER A 256 20.11 -10.97 9.42
CA SER A 256 18.77 -11.56 9.38
C SER A 256 17.79 -10.67 10.16
N ARG A 257 17.07 -9.80 9.44
CA ARG A 257 16.12 -8.87 10.02
C ARG A 257 14.74 -9.49 10.24
N TYR A 258 14.32 -10.36 9.32
CA TYR A 258 13.04 -11.06 9.38
C TYR A 258 13.25 -12.56 9.38
N VAL A 259 12.30 -13.26 9.97
CA VAL A 259 12.30 -14.71 10.07
C VAL A 259 10.93 -15.28 9.73
N VAL A 260 10.95 -16.53 9.29
CA VAL A 260 9.76 -17.29 8.91
C VAL A 260 9.81 -18.68 9.57
N ASP A 261 8.67 -19.11 10.07
CA ASP A 261 8.38 -20.50 10.44
C ASP A 261 7.54 -21.10 9.31
N ALA A 262 8.13 -21.98 8.49
CA ALA A 262 7.45 -22.57 7.33
C ALA A 262 6.29 -23.53 7.70
N SER A 263 6.07 -23.77 8.97
CA SER A 263 4.91 -24.54 9.47
C SER A 263 3.70 -23.67 9.82
N LYS A 264 3.82 -22.34 9.74
CA LYS A 264 2.79 -21.38 10.15
C LYS A 264 2.22 -20.61 8.97
N ASP A 265 0.93 -20.36 9.00
CA ASP A 265 0.23 -19.47 8.05
C ASP A 265 0.33 -18.02 8.51
N HIS A 266 1.54 -17.47 8.50
CA HIS A 266 1.82 -16.13 8.98
C HIS A 266 2.89 -15.45 8.10
N PRO A 267 2.77 -14.16 7.76
CA PRO A 267 3.81 -13.46 7.04
C PRO A 267 5.14 -13.41 7.84
N PRO A 268 6.28 -13.08 7.20
CA PRO A 268 7.54 -12.88 7.89
C PRO A 268 7.40 -11.92 9.07
N ILE A 269 8.04 -12.23 10.20
CA ILE A 269 8.08 -11.37 11.39
C ILE A 269 9.49 -10.83 11.62
N TYR A 270 9.62 -9.77 12.39
CA TYR A 270 10.94 -9.31 12.85
C TYR A 270 11.63 -10.40 13.67
N ASN A 271 12.92 -10.57 13.47
CA ASN A 271 13.72 -11.58 14.19
C ASN A 271 13.67 -11.38 15.71
N THR A 272 13.51 -10.13 16.16
CA THR A 272 13.35 -9.76 17.58
C THR A 272 11.96 -10.07 18.16
N HIS A 273 10.96 -10.39 17.33
CA HIS A 273 9.57 -10.59 17.75
C HIS A 273 9.13 -12.06 17.78
N GLN A 274 10.07 -12.99 17.91
CA GLN A 274 9.74 -14.42 17.98
C GLN A 274 9.01 -14.73 19.29
N SER A 275 7.85 -15.35 19.17
CA SER A 275 7.08 -15.84 20.30
C SER A 275 7.50 -17.25 20.71
N GLN A 276 7.12 -17.69 21.91
CA GLN A 276 7.34 -19.07 22.36
C GLN A 276 6.66 -20.06 21.39
N GLY A 277 7.40 -21.06 20.92
CA GLY A 277 6.91 -22.06 19.95
C GLY A 277 6.99 -21.64 18.48
N PHE A 278 7.66 -20.51 18.16
CA PHE A 278 8.03 -20.15 16.80
C PHE A 278 9.38 -20.79 16.44
N HIS A 279 9.41 -21.56 15.34
CA HIS A 279 10.60 -22.27 14.87
C HIS A 279 11.09 -21.68 13.56
N ALA A 280 11.92 -20.63 13.64
CA ALA A 280 12.50 -19.99 12.47
C ALA A 280 13.38 -20.98 11.67
N ASN A 281 13.04 -21.20 10.42
CA ASN A 281 13.81 -22.03 9.47
C ASN A 281 14.17 -21.31 8.17
N ILE A 282 13.64 -20.12 7.92
CA ILE A 282 14.00 -19.26 6.81
C ILE A 282 14.30 -17.86 7.37
N PHE A 283 15.42 -17.30 6.94
CA PHE A 283 15.95 -16.02 7.40
C PHE A 283 16.08 -15.04 6.25
N ILE A 284 15.74 -13.78 6.49
CA ILE A 284 15.66 -12.76 5.44
C ILE A 284 16.51 -11.56 5.84
N ALA A 285 17.49 -11.24 5.00
CA ALA A 285 18.34 -10.07 5.15
C ALA A 285 17.97 -9.01 4.11
N THR A 286 17.76 -7.77 4.60
CA THR A 286 17.33 -6.62 3.80
C THR A 286 18.38 -5.52 3.72
N GLN A 287 19.59 -5.74 4.24
CA GLN A 287 20.64 -4.72 4.34
C GLN A 287 21.02 -4.13 2.99
N SER A 288 21.21 -4.98 1.96
CA SER A 288 21.58 -4.48 0.63
C SER A 288 20.50 -3.59 0.00
N LEU A 289 19.21 -3.82 0.32
CA LEU A 289 18.14 -2.94 -0.11
C LEU A 289 18.15 -1.60 0.64
N LEU A 290 18.41 -1.62 1.95
CA LEU A 290 18.57 -0.39 2.74
C LEU A 290 19.74 0.44 2.22
N ASP A 291 20.89 -0.18 1.95
CA ASP A 291 22.07 0.49 1.41
C ASP A 291 21.77 1.14 0.06
N HIS A 292 21.08 0.42 -0.83
CA HIS A 292 20.62 0.94 -2.12
C HIS A 292 19.70 2.16 -1.96
N LEU A 293 18.72 2.11 -1.06
CA LEU A 293 17.82 3.24 -0.80
C LEU A 293 18.57 4.45 -0.22
N ASN A 294 19.55 4.23 0.66
CA ASN A 294 20.40 5.30 1.21
C ASN A 294 21.26 5.97 0.12
N GLU A 295 21.82 5.19 -0.80
CA GLU A 295 22.62 5.73 -1.91
C GLU A 295 21.79 6.56 -2.88
N THR A 296 20.51 6.23 -3.05
CA THR A 296 19.59 6.92 -3.96
C THR A 296 19.04 8.21 -3.37
N GLN A 297 19.15 8.41 -2.05
CA GLN A 297 18.66 9.62 -1.36
C GLN A 297 19.55 10.84 -1.68
N GLY A 298 19.02 11.82 -2.40
CA GLY A 298 19.66 13.12 -2.60
C GLY A 298 20.76 13.19 -3.67
N ARG A 299 21.10 12.11 -4.36
CA ARG A 299 22.08 12.12 -5.46
C ARG A 299 21.40 12.12 -6.82
N LYS A 300 21.49 13.22 -7.56
CA LYS A 300 21.17 13.23 -8.98
C LYS A 300 22.11 12.27 -9.71
N GLY A 301 21.59 11.18 -10.28
CA GLY A 301 22.33 10.32 -11.20
C GLY A 301 22.80 8.98 -10.71
N VAL A 302 22.46 8.53 -9.52
CA VAL A 302 22.76 7.17 -9.07
C VAL A 302 21.75 6.18 -9.63
N ASN A 303 22.21 5.07 -10.11
CA ASN A 303 21.62 3.85 -10.72
C ASN A 303 20.19 3.46 -10.31
N LEU A 304 19.24 4.40 -10.34
CA LEU A 304 17.81 4.11 -10.20
C LEU A 304 17.33 3.28 -11.40
N SER A 305 16.63 2.21 -11.15
CA SER A 305 15.93 1.46 -12.18
C SER A 305 14.86 2.35 -12.86
N ARG A 306 14.33 1.89 -13.99
CA ARG A 306 13.24 2.59 -14.68
C ARG A 306 12.02 2.75 -13.77
N ASN A 307 11.67 1.69 -13.04
CA ASN A 307 10.52 1.69 -12.14
C ASN A 307 10.73 2.64 -10.96
N GLU A 308 11.91 2.65 -10.35
CA GLU A 308 12.23 3.58 -9.26
C GLU A 308 12.13 5.04 -9.70
N LYS A 309 12.64 5.39 -10.90
CA LYS A 309 12.53 6.74 -11.45
C LYS A 309 11.09 7.20 -11.63
N LEU A 310 10.16 6.28 -11.92
CA LEU A 310 8.76 6.58 -12.17
C LEU A 310 7.92 6.56 -10.89
N PHE A 311 8.20 5.68 -9.95
CA PHE A 311 7.29 5.35 -8.86
C PHE A 311 7.85 5.59 -7.46
N LEU A 312 9.17 5.65 -7.27
CA LEU A 312 9.75 5.89 -5.95
C LEU A 312 9.61 7.37 -5.57
N THR A 313 8.42 7.74 -5.10
CA THR A 313 8.14 9.07 -4.59
C THR A 313 8.90 9.33 -3.29
N PRO A 314 9.18 10.58 -2.91
CA PRO A 314 9.80 10.88 -1.61
C PRO A 314 9.00 10.37 -0.41
N ALA A 315 7.67 10.34 -0.48
CA ALA A 315 6.83 9.77 0.57
C ALA A 315 7.01 8.25 0.66
N LEU A 316 7.01 7.55 -0.48
CA LEU A 316 7.26 6.12 -0.53
C LEU A 316 8.69 5.80 -0.03
N HIS A 317 9.69 6.54 -0.50
CA HIS A 317 11.07 6.37 -0.03
C HIS A 317 11.18 6.54 1.49
N PHE A 318 10.59 7.60 2.05
CA PHE A 318 10.57 7.85 3.49
C PHE A 318 9.89 6.70 4.27
N HIS A 319 8.77 6.20 3.77
CA HIS A 319 8.06 5.06 4.36
C HIS A 319 8.93 3.79 4.37
N LEU A 320 9.53 3.43 3.23
CA LEU A 320 10.39 2.25 3.10
C LEU A 320 11.63 2.34 4.00
N HIS A 321 12.28 3.50 4.00
CA HIS A 321 13.45 3.74 4.85
C HIS A 321 13.11 3.57 6.33
N ASN A 322 11.98 4.13 6.79
CA ASN A 322 11.55 3.98 8.18
C ASN A 322 11.29 2.52 8.56
N ILE A 323 10.67 1.73 7.68
CA ILE A 323 10.43 0.31 7.95
C ILE A 323 11.74 -0.49 8.00
N LEU A 324 12.68 -0.19 7.12
CA LEU A 324 13.95 -0.91 7.07
C LEU A 324 14.93 -0.50 8.18
N THR A 325 14.79 0.68 8.78
CA THR A 325 15.66 1.16 9.87
C THR A 325 15.09 0.90 11.25
N ASN A 326 13.76 1.06 11.42
CA ASN A 326 13.12 0.96 12.72
C ASN A 326 12.42 -0.39 12.88
N THR A 327 12.52 -0.99 14.06
CA THR A 327 11.62 -2.09 14.46
C THR A 327 10.30 -1.47 14.89
N ALA A 328 9.20 -1.92 14.28
CA ALA A 328 7.87 -1.46 14.67
C ALA A 328 7.48 -2.10 16.00
N GLU A 329 7.96 -1.56 17.10
CA GLU A 329 7.47 -1.91 18.43
C GLU A 329 6.15 -1.18 18.70
N ARG A 330 5.18 -1.90 19.26
CA ARG A 330 3.99 -1.26 19.80
C ARG A 330 4.39 -0.52 21.09
N VAL A 331 4.54 0.79 20.97
CA VAL A 331 4.96 1.65 22.09
C VAL A 331 3.84 1.81 23.12
N HIS A 332 2.57 1.61 22.74
CA HIS A 332 1.42 1.89 23.60
C HIS A 332 0.41 0.74 23.61
N GLU A 333 -0.10 0.42 24.79
CA GLU A 333 -1.23 -0.46 24.99
C GLU A 333 -2.51 0.16 24.41
N ARG A 334 -3.44 -0.70 24.02
CA ARG A 334 -4.75 -0.31 23.50
C ARG A 334 -5.84 -0.79 24.41
N TYR A 335 -6.82 0.06 24.59
CA TYR A 335 -7.98 -0.21 25.43
C TYR A 335 -9.23 -0.20 24.55
N GLU A 336 -10.06 -1.22 24.68
CA GLU A 336 -11.37 -1.24 24.03
C GLU A 336 -12.19 -0.04 24.54
N TYR A 337 -12.71 0.72 23.61
CA TYR A 337 -13.46 1.92 23.90
C TYR A 337 -14.53 2.13 22.84
N SER A 338 -15.79 2.16 23.27
CA SER A 338 -16.92 2.41 22.38
C SER A 338 -17.35 3.86 22.50
N ALA A 339 -17.08 4.63 21.48
CA ALA A 339 -17.46 6.03 21.36
C ALA A 339 -17.68 6.38 19.90
N ARG A 340 -18.27 7.55 19.67
CA ARG A 340 -18.43 8.12 18.34
C ARG A 340 -17.62 9.40 18.25
N ILE A 341 -16.80 9.54 17.20
CA ILE A 341 -15.98 10.72 16.96
C ILE A 341 -16.39 11.40 15.65
N LYS A 342 -16.15 12.70 15.58
CA LYS A 342 -16.29 13.51 14.37
C LYS A 342 -14.95 13.62 13.68
N ILE A 343 -14.94 13.47 12.34
CA ILE A 343 -13.72 13.54 11.54
C ILE A 343 -13.98 14.40 10.30
N CYS A 344 -13.02 15.22 9.94
CA CYS A 344 -12.93 15.83 8.61
C CYS A 344 -11.55 15.62 8.01
N PHE A 345 -11.44 15.70 6.67
CA PHE A 345 -10.27 15.27 5.91
C PHE A 345 -9.65 16.43 5.12
N GLY A 346 -8.33 16.50 5.13
CA GLY A 346 -7.54 17.40 4.32
C GLY A 346 -7.12 18.67 5.03
N LEU A 347 -5.94 19.18 4.61
CA LEU A 347 -5.30 20.34 5.24
C LEU A 347 -6.13 21.63 5.08
N THR A 348 -6.74 21.84 3.91
CA THR A 348 -7.58 23.00 3.63
C THR A 348 -8.85 23.00 4.48
N VAL A 349 -9.48 21.83 4.66
CA VAL A 349 -10.67 21.66 5.49
C VAL A 349 -10.32 21.82 6.96
N ALA A 350 -9.18 21.30 7.38
CA ALA A 350 -8.67 21.52 8.73
C ALA A 350 -8.45 23.01 9.01
N HIS A 351 -7.81 23.72 8.09
CA HIS A 351 -7.62 25.17 8.20
C HIS A 351 -8.96 25.93 8.34
N PHE A 352 -9.98 25.53 7.56
CA PHE A 352 -11.32 26.12 7.64
C PHE A 352 -11.95 25.97 9.03
N TYR A 353 -11.96 24.74 9.59
CA TYR A 353 -12.56 24.52 10.92
C TYR A 353 -11.76 25.16 12.05
N LEU A 354 -10.43 25.14 11.98
CA LEU A 354 -9.56 25.81 12.95
C LEU A 354 -9.67 27.35 12.87
N SER A 355 -10.07 27.89 11.71
CA SER A 355 -10.32 29.32 11.49
C SER A 355 -11.77 29.72 11.77
N ASN A 356 -12.52 28.96 12.58
CA ASN A 356 -13.93 29.21 12.92
C ASN A 356 -14.84 29.34 11.69
N GLY A 357 -14.67 28.46 10.69
CA GLY A 357 -15.50 28.40 9.49
C GLY A 357 -15.20 29.48 8.45
N LYS A 358 -14.09 30.20 8.58
CA LYS A 358 -13.63 31.15 7.56
C LYS A 358 -12.91 30.43 6.42
N ASN A 359 -13.25 30.79 5.18
CA ASN A 359 -12.49 30.31 4.03
C ASN A 359 -11.06 30.84 4.06
N PHE A 360 -10.12 30.12 3.42
CA PHE A 360 -8.71 30.46 3.46
C PHE A 360 -8.44 31.91 2.99
N ASN A 361 -9.10 32.36 1.92
CA ASN A 361 -8.96 33.74 1.41
C ASN A 361 -9.42 34.80 2.43
N GLU A 362 -10.46 34.51 3.21
CA GLU A 362 -10.95 35.39 4.27
C GLU A 362 -9.95 35.50 5.44
N THR A 363 -9.20 34.42 5.71
CA THR A 363 -8.21 34.40 6.79
C THR A 363 -6.94 35.17 6.44
N LEU A 364 -6.63 35.35 5.15
CA LEU A 364 -5.45 36.07 4.70
C LEU A 364 -5.59 37.58 4.86
N ALA A 365 -6.82 38.13 4.91
CA ALA A 365 -7.12 39.56 5.08
C ALA A 365 -6.22 40.47 4.22
N LEU A 366 -5.92 40.06 2.99
CA LEU A 366 -5.10 40.82 2.07
C LEU A 366 -5.90 41.98 1.48
N ARG A 367 -5.30 43.17 1.41
CA ARG A 367 -5.93 44.35 0.80
C ARG A 367 -6.28 44.07 -0.67
N ASP A 368 -7.33 44.69 -1.19
CA ASP A 368 -8.06 44.46 -2.45
C ASP A 368 -7.25 44.31 -3.76
N ASN A 369 -5.94 44.40 -3.72
CA ASN A 369 -5.06 44.35 -4.92
C ASN A 369 -4.50 42.95 -5.25
N TYR A 370 -4.86 41.90 -4.50
CA TYR A 370 -4.44 40.53 -4.78
C TYR A 370 -5.54 39.79 -5.53
N GLN A 371 -5.37 39.56 -6.83
CA GLN A 371 -6.21 38.65 -7.60
C GLN A 371 -5.72 37.22 -7.35
N PHE A 372 -6.46 36.48 -6.53
CA PHE A 372 -6.24 35.05 -6.38
C PHE A 372 -6.70 34.33 -7.66
N GLN A 373 -5.85 33.51 -8.23
CA GLN A 373 -6.31 32.45 -9.11
C GLN A 373 -7.16 31.50 -8.28
N ASN A 374 -8.42 31.33 -8.68
CA ASN A 374 -9.44 30.57 -7.94
C ASN A 374 -8.95 29.17 -7.56
N GLU A 375 -9.30 28.70 -6.35
CA GLU A 375 -9.08 27.33 -5.85
C GLU A 375 -9.55 26.24 -6.83
N SER A 376 -10.48 26.55 -7.74
CA SER A 376 -10.93 25.69 -8.83
C SER A 376 -9.83 25.29 -9.83
N GLN A 377 -8.70 25.99 -9.91
CA GLN A 377 -7.59 25.60 -10.79
C GLN A 377 -6.74 24.46 -10.22
N PHE A 378 -6.75 24.21 -8.91
CA PHE A 378 -6.06 23.06 -8.32
C PHE A 378 -6.76 21.72 -8.61
N VAL A 379 -8.09 21.73 -8.78
CA VAL A 379 -8.86 20.55 -9.19
C VAL A 379 -8.72 20.31 -10.72
N ASN A 380 -8.48 21.36 -11.50
CA ASN A 380 -8.46 21.32 -12.97
C ASN A 380 -7.10 21.05 -13.61
N ALA A 381 -5.99 21.00 -12.86
CA ALA A 381 -4.68 20.64 -13.42
C ALA A 381 -4.61 19.18 -13.93
N MET A 382 -5.66 18.39 -13.75
CA MET A 382 -5.76 17.02 -14.27
C MET A 382 -6.84 16.80 -15.34
N HIS A 383 -7.67 17.81 -15.69
CA HIS A 383 -8.67 17.65 -16.76
C HIS A 383 -8.77 18.90 -17.63
N THR A 384 -8.32 18.75 -18.85
CA THR A 384 -8.47 19.72 -19.95
C THR A 384 -9.94 19.83 -20.40
N ASN A 385 -10.39 21.11 -20.57
CA ASN A 385 -11.54 21.53 -21.37
C ASN A 385 -12.94 21.01 -21.00
N SER A 386 -13.59 21.69 -20.06
CA SER A 386 -15.06 21.85 -20.08
C SER A 386 -15.47 23.06 -19.24
N THR A 387 -16.47 23.80 -19.71
CA THR A 387 -17.14 24.91 -19.02
C THR A 387 -17.66 24.43 -17.66
N VAL A 388 -17.07 24.91 -16.58
CA VAL A 388 -17.38 24.47 -15.22
C VAL A 388 -18.67 25.15 -14.76
N ASP A 389 -19.68 24.33 -14.44
CA ASP A 389 -20.92 24.79 -13.82
C ASP A 389 -20.65 25.25 -12.38
N ILE A 390 -20.91 26.53 -12.09
CA ILE A 390 -20.69 27.17 -10.77
C ILE A 390 -21.51 26.46 -9.65
N SER A 391 -22.66 25.86 -9.98
CA SER A 391 -23.47 25.10 -9.04
C SER A 391 -22.77 23.79 -8.62
N ALA A 392 -22.09 23.13 -9.55
CA ALA A 392 -21.31 21.91 -9.29
C ALA A 392 -20.08 22.21 -8.40
N VAL A 393 -19.41 23.35 -8.59
CA VAL A 393 -18.26 23.77 -7.76
C VAL A 393 -18.69 24.00 -6.30
N LYS A 394 -19.82 24.70 -6.07
CA LYS A 394 -20.35 24.93 -4.71
C LYS A 394 -20.75 23.62 -4.02
N THR A 395 -21.27 22.65 -4.78
CA THR A 395 -21.65 21.32 -4.25
C THR A 395 -20.42 20.51 -3.87
N LEU A 396 -19.36 20.53 -4.69
CA LEU A 396 -18.07 19.88 -4.41
C LEU A 396 -17.39 20.49 -3.17
N ASP A 397 -17.45 21.82 -3.00
CA ASP A 397 -16.87 22.49 -1.83
C ASP A 397 -17.63 22.12 -0.52
N ARG A 398 -18.96 22.00 -0.58
CA ARG A 398 -19.75 21.51 0.56
C ARG A 398 -19.44 20.07 0.93
N GLN A 399 -19.32 19.19 -0.06
CA GLN A 399 -18.96 17.78 0.18
C GLN A 399 -17.56 17.64 0.75
N ALA A 400 -16.60 18.44 0.28
CA ALA A 400 -15.24 18.44 0.78
C ALA A 400 -15.15 18.86 2.25
N LYS A 401 -16.01 19.80 2.70
CA LYS A 401 -16.07 20.32 4.08
C LYS A 401 -17.01 19.51 5.01
N GLN A 402 -17.49 18.36 4.56
CA GLN A 402 -18.38 17.52 5.36
C GLN A 402 -17.67 16.94 6.59
N ILE A 403 -18.34 17.03 7.74
CA ILE A 403 -17.94 16.32 8.96
C ILE A 403 -18.59 14.93 8.92
N HIS A 404 -17.78 13.92 9.15
CA HIS A 404 -18.21 12.52 9.20
C HIS A 404 -18.17 12.00 10.64
N ASN A 405 -19.06 11.06 10.96
CA ASN A 405 -19.03 10.34 12.22
C ASN A 405 -18.42 8.96 12.00
N ALA A 406 -17.59 8.50 12.93
CA ALA A 406 -17.02 7.17 12.93
C ALA A 406 -17.09 6.53 14.31
N ASP A 407 -17.27 5.21 14.34
CA ASP A 407 -17.34 4.44 15.57
C ASP A 407 -15.93 4.02 16.01
N VAL A 408 -15.54 4.34 17.25
CA VAL A 408 -14.25 3.95 17.83
C VAL A 408 -14.34 2.52 18.31
N LEU A 409 -13.34 1.70 17.96
CA LEU A 409 -13.20 0.31 18.39
C LEU A 409 -12.22 0.18 19.55
N ASP A 410 -11.10 0.86 19.47
CA ASP A 410 -10.09 0.94 20.53
C ASP A 410 -9.33 2.27 20.50
N ILE A 411 -8.72 2.61 21.62
CA ILE A 411 -7.89 3.80 21.80
C ILE A 411 -6.51 3.43 22.32
N SER A 412 -5.53 4.24 21.97
CA SER A 412 -4.21 4.27 22.59
C SER A 412 -3.88 5.71 22.98
N VAL A 413 -2.74 5.92 23.66
CA VAL A 413 -2.28 7.26 24.06
C VAL A 413 -2.26 8.22 22.88
N ASN A 414 -1.86 7.76 21.70
CA ASN A 414 -1.65 8.60 20.53
C ASN A 414 -2.60 8.29 19.36
N GLY A 415 -3.72 7.59 19.57
CA GLY A 415 -4.58 7.33 18.42
C GLY A 415 -5.79 6.46 18.65
N TYR A 416 -6.54 6.27 17.57
CA TYR A 416 -7.80 5.54 17.52
C TYR A 416 -7.75 4.45 16.48
N ARG A 417 -8.41 3.34 16.77
CA ARG A 417 -8.91 2.43 15.75
C ARG A 417 -10.40 2.64 15.61
N ILE A 418 -10.83 2.91 14.40
CA ILE A 418 -12.22 3.22 14.10
C ILE A 418 -12.78 2.27 13.05
N LYS A 419 -14.10 2.06 13.11
CA LYS A 419 -14.88 1.40 12.06
C LYS A 419 -15.59 2.47 11.24
N TRP A 420 -15.36 2.44 9.93
CA TRP A 420 -16.04 3.31 8.99
C TRP A 420 -17.31 2.64 8.48
N THR A 421 -18.43 3.34 8.61
CA THR A 421 -19.75 2.87 8.13
C THR A 421 -20.32 3.90 7.17
N GLY A 422 -20.82 3.46 6.03
CA GLY A 422 -21.42 4.31 5.00
C GLY A 422 -20.48 4.60 3.81
N GLU A 423 -20.87 5.55 2.97
CA GLU A 423 -20.10 5.93 1.79
C GLU A 423 -18.71 6.45 2.15
N THR A 424 -17.71 6.02 1.39
CA THR A 424 -16.32 6.48 1.59
C THR A 424 -16.08 7.80 0.87
N PRO A 425 -15.70 8.86 1.60
CA PRO A 425 -15.32 10.11 0.97
C PRO A 425 -14.04 9.92 0.14
N LYS A 426 -13.92 10.68 -0.95
CA LYS A 426 -12.75 10.63 -1.85
C LYS A 426 -11.41 10.90 -1.13
N ASN A 427 -11.47 11.62 -0.02
CA ASN A 427 -10.29 11.98 0.79
C ASN A 427 -9.98 10.96 1.89
N LEU A 428 -10.74 9.87 2.02
CA LEU A 428 -10.42 8.78 2.93
C LEU A 428 -9.28 7.94 2.34
N LYS A 429 -8.05 8.35 2.61
CA LYS A 429 -6.82 7.74 2.09
C LYS A 429 -5.75 7.71 3.18
N THR A 430 -4.90 6.71 3.15
CA THR A 430 -3.70 6.68 4.02
C THR A 430 -2.83 7.92 3.80
N GLY A 431 -2.20 8.40 4.86
CA GLY A 431 -1.37 9.61 4.81
C GLY A 431 -2.17 10.91 4.62
N GLU A 432 -3.52 10.88 4.72
CA GLU A 432 -4.32 12.10 4.69
C GLU A 432 -4.31 12.77 6.06
N PHE A 433 -4.23 14.11 6.05
CA PHE A 433 -4.39 14.91 7.27
C PHE A 433 -5.87 14.90 7.70
N ILE A 434 -6.10 14.77 9.00
CA ILE A 434 -7.44 14.76 9.58
C ILE A 434 -7.52 15.69 10.78
N LEU A 435 -8.71 16.24 11.01
CA LEU A 435 -9.11 16.72 12.32
C LEU A 435 -10.08 15.72 12.95
N VAL A 436 -9.89 15.50 14.24
CA VAL A 436 -10.73 14.61 15.06
C VAL A 436 -11.28 15.40 16.24
N GLN A 437 -12.58 15.21 16.53
CA GLN A 437 -13.26 15.79 17.68
C GLN A 437 -14.07 14.69 18.39
N GLU A 438 -13.82 14.46 19.67
CA GLU A 438 -14.51 13.42 20.45
C GLU A 438 -15.96 13.78 20.76
N ASN A 439 -16.20 15.03 21.12
CA ASN A 439 -17.54 15.57 21.35
C ASN A 439 -17.59 17.05 20.95
N SER A 440 -18.75 17.62 20.89
CA SER A 440 -18.92 19.01 20.40
C SER A 440 -18.26 20.08 21.29
N GLN A 441 -17.88 19.73 22.52
CA GLN A 441 -17.21 20.64 23.47
C GLN A 441 -15.69 20.43 23.50
N SER A 442 -15.20 19.31 22.93
CA SER A 442 -13.75 19.05 22.86
C SER A 442 -13.10 19.85 21.74
N PRO A 443 -11.85 20.31 21.92
CA PRO A 443 -11.11 20.96 20.84
C PRO A 443 -10.84 19.97 19.70
N TRP A 444 -10.69 20.50 18.50
CA TRP A 444 -10.21 19.72 17.35
C TRP A 444 -8.75 19.31 17.56
N ARG A 445 -8.44 18.04 17.27
CA ARG A 445 -7.09 17.50 17.31
C ARG A 445 -6.65 17.10 15.91
N GLY A 446 -5.41 17.43 15.56
CA GLY A 446 -4.82 17.07 14.27
C GLY A 446 -4.21 15.71 14.27
N GLY A 447 -4.45 14.98 13.21
CA GLY A 447 -3.95 13.63 13.06
C GLY A 447 -3.73 13.22 11.62
N VAL A 448 -3.39 11.96 11.44
CA VAL A 448 -3.16 11.33 10.13
C VAL A 448 -3.76 9.94 10.10
N ILE A 449 -4.31 9.55 8.94
CA ILE A 449 -4.71 8.17 8.70
C ILE A 449 -3.44 7.35 8.45
N ARG A 450 -3.11 6.46 9.39
CA ARG A 450 -1.90 5.62 9.32
C ARG A 450 -2.09 4.37 8.49
N TRP A 451 -3.24 3.75 8.59
CA TRP A 451 -3.54 2.53 7.86
C TRP A 451 -5.03 2.36 7.62
N ILE A 452 -5.37 1.63 6.58
CA ILE A 452 -6.72 1.21 6.21
C ILE A 452 -6.70 -0.30 6.02
N LYS A 453 -7.70 -1.00 6.54
CA LYS A 453 -7.92 -2.43 6.34
C LYS A 453 -9.39 -2.70 6.08
N GLN A 454 -9.66 -3.68 5.23
CA GLN A 454 -11.00 -4.23 5.09
C GLN A 454 -11.18 -5.38 6.11
N SER A 455 -12.26 -5.35 6.87
CA SER A 455 -12.62 -6.44 7.77
C SER A 455 -13.25 -7.61 7.00
N ALA A 456 -13.38 -8.77 7.67
CA ALA A 456 -14.07 -9.92 7.12
C ALA A 456 -15.56 -9.62 6.76
N GLU A 457 -16.17 -8.63 7.40
CA GLU A 457 -17.53 -8.15 7.17
C GLU A 457 -17.63 -7.11 6.05
N LYS A 458 -16.56 -6.92 5.26
CA LYS A 458 -16.44 -5.88 4.21
C LYS A 458 -16.55 -4.43 4.73
N SER A 459 -16.50 -4.19 6.06
CA SER A 459 -16.40 -2.85 6.63
C SER A 459 -14.94 -2.38 6.63
N LEU A 460 -14.71 -1.07 6.56
CA LEU A 460 -13.36 -0.51 6.65
C LEU A 460 -13.00 -0.22 8.11
N GLU A 461 -11.80 -0.61 8.48
CA GLU A 461 -11.15 -0.21 9.71
C GLU A 461 -9.98 0.71 9.40
N LEU A 462 -9.84 1.77 10.19
CA LEU A 462 -8.79 2.75 10.03
C LEU A 462 -8.02 2.94 11.34
N GLY A 463 -6.71 3.05 11.22
CA GLY A 463 -5.85 3.50 12.31
C GLY A 463 -5.55 4.97 12.15
N LEU A 464 -5.93 5.77 13.14
CA LEU A 464 -5.68 7.19 13.23
C LEU A 464 -4.57 7.45 14.25
N GLU A 465 -3.59 8.25 13.89
CA GLU A 465 -2.59 8.76 14.84
C GLU A 465 -2.81 10.24 15.04
N ILE A 466 -2.91 10.65 16.30
CA ILE A 466 -3.02 12.04 16.70
C ILE A 466 -1.61 12.62 16.77
N LEU A 467 -1.37 13.63 15.96
CA LEU A 467 -0.07 14.29 15.88
C LEU A 467 0.08 15.38 16.95
N THR A 468 -1.03 16.00 17.31
CA THR A 468 -1.03 17.10 18.28
C THR A 468 -2.45 17.56 18.65
N GLN A 469 -2.56 18.25 19.78
CA GLN A 469 -3.76 18.95 20.25
C GLN A 469 -3.68 20.46 19.99
N ASP A 470 -2.46 21.02 19.98
CA ASP A 470 -2.21 22.46 19.87
C ASP A 470 -1.84 22.78 18.43
N ILE A 471 -2.85 23.17 17.65
CA ILE A 471 -2.75 23.43 16.21
C ILE A 471 -3.34 24.80 15.91
N TYR A 472 -2.60 25.59 15.14
CA TYR A 472 -2.97 26.94 14.80
C TYR A 472 -2.95 27.16 13.28
N PRO A 473 -4.03 27.66 12.67
CA PRO A 473 -4.11 27.88 11.24
C PRO A 473 -3.24 29.09 10.83
N CYS A 474 -2.35 28.85 9.88
CA CYS A 474 -1.48 29.89 9.32
C CYS A 474 -1.32 29.69 7.81
N SER A 475 -0.46 30.44 7.17
CA SER A 475 -0.21 30.29 5.74
C SER A 475 1.26 30.41 5.37
N VAL A 476 1.65 29.74 4.28
CA VAL A 476 2.98 29.84 3.69
C VAL A 476 2.87 30.50 2.31
N PHE A 477 3.73 31.48 2.04
CA PHE A 477 3.85 32.08 0.72
C PHE A 477 4.89 31.34 -0.10
N ILE A 478 4.47 30.88 -1.28
CA ILE A 478 5.33 30.18 -2.22
C ILE A 478 5.46 31.03 -3.48
N LYS A 479 6.68 31.49 -3.74
CA LYS A 479 7.01 32.24 -4.95
C LYS A 479 7.19 31.28 -6.11
N THR A 480 6.35 31.39 -7.14
CA THR A 480 6.41 30.56 -8.36
C THR A 480 7.33 31.12 -9.41
N ASP A 481 7.29 32.46 -9.64
CA ASP A 481 8.15 33.20 -10.59
C ASP A 481 8.68 34.47 -9.95
N ARG A 482 9.50 35.26 -10.72
CA ARG A 482 10.12 36.49 -10.21
C ARG A 482 9.13 37.50 -9.62
N HIS A 483 7.85 37.47 -10.04
CA HIS A 483 6.84 38.46 -9.66
C HIS A 483 5.52 37.86 -9.16
N THR A 484 5.34 36.52 -9.18
CA THR A 484 4.09 35.85 -8.81
C THR A 484 4.36 34.81 -7.71
N GLY A 485 3.41 34.66 -6.81
CA GLY A 485 3.42 33.65 -5.78
C GLY A 485 2.03 33.51 -5.14
N ASN A 486 1.79 32.38 -4.49
CA ASN A 486 0.52 32.08 -3.85
C ASN A 486 0.73 31.70 -2.38
N TYR A 487 -0.26 32.05 -1.56
CA TYR A 487 -0.36 31.54 -0.20
C TYR A 487 -1.00 30.16 -0.22
N HIS A 488 -0.54 29.28 0.66
CA HIS A 488 -1.10 27.95 0.86
C HIS A 488 -1.45 27.74 2.31
N PRO A 489 -2.58 27.04 2.61
CA PRO A 489 -2.97 26.72 3.97
C PRO A 489 -1.91 25.86 4.65
N THR A 490 -1.54 26.25 5.86
CA THR A 490 -0.48 25.66 6.65
C THR A 490 -0.93 25.62 8.10
N LEU A 491 -0.41 24.71 8.89
CA LEU A 491 -0.69 24.64 10.31
C LEU A 491 0.61 24.74 11.10
N LEU A 492 0.61 25.62 12.08
CA LEU A 492 1.64 25.67 13.12
C LEU A 492 1.22 24.69 14.22
N VAL A 493 2.12 23.81 14.59
CA VAL A 493 1.90 22.80 15.61
C VAL A 493 2.84 23.04 16.77
N GLN A 494 2.29 23.15 17.95
CA GLN A 494 3.06 23.23 19.18
C GLN A 494 3.00 21.88 19.90
N SER A 495 4.14 21.34 20.29
CA SER A 495 4.24 20.13 21.10
C SER A 495 5.13 20.41 22.32
N THR A 496 4.65 20.02 23.50
CA THR A 496 5.41 20.11 24.73
C THR A 496 5.94 18.71 25.07
N GLN A 497 7.26 18.52 24.99
CA GLN A 497 7.93 17.30 25.46
C GLN A 497 8.92 17.67 26.55
N VAL A 498 8.70 17.12 27.76
CA VAL A 498 9.64 17.21 28.90
C VAL A 498 10.25 18.61 29.04
N ASP A 499 9.40 19.62 29.27
CA ASP A 499 9.76 21.03 29.47
C ASP A 499 10.32 21.81 28.26
N GLU A 500 10.44 21.20 27.08
CA GLU A 500 10.77 21.89 25.84
C GLU A 500 9.55 22.06 24.95
N VAL A 501 9.28 23.30 24.55
CA VAL A 501 8.24 23.65 23.59
C VAL A 501 8.84 23.60 22.19
N ASN A 502 8.44 22.61 21.41
CA ASN A 502 8.88 22.47 20.02
C ASN A 502 7.74 22.87 19.07
N ASN A 503 8.03 23.82 18.20
CA ASN A 503 7.13 24.22 17.13
C ASN A 503 7.49 23.51 15.82
N THR A 504 6.47 22.98 15.14
CA THR A 504 6.65 22.34 13.82
C THR A 504 5.60 22.88 12.85
N LEU A 505 5.85 22.74 11.53
CA LEU A 505 4.94 23.18 10.49
C LEU A 505 4.39 21.99 9.72
N ILE A 506 3.08 21.98 9.49
CA ILE A 506 2.42 21.06 8.57
C ILE A 506 2.10 21.83 7.28
N LEU A 507 2.83 21.48 6.23
CA LEU A 507 2.80 22.11 4.92
C LEU A 507 2.15 21.18 3.89
N PRO A 508 1.46 21.69 2.85
CA PRO A 508 1.02 20.85 1.74
C PRO A 508 2.20 20.18 1.04
N ASN A 509 2.03 18.95 0.58
CA ASN A 509 3.09 18.22 -0.09
C ASN A 509 3.31 18.74 -1.54
N LEU A 510 3.90 19.92 -1.68
CA LEU A 510 4.28 20.52 -2.94
C LEU A 510 5.77 20.31 -3.21
N GLN A 511 6.12 19.93 -4.45
CA GLN A 511 7.52 19.67 -4.83
C GLN A 511 8.44 20.86 -4.51
N ILE A 512 7.97 22.08 -4.75
CA ILE A 512 8.75 23.30 -4.50
C ILE A 512 9.11 23.49 -3.02
N LEU A 513 8.31 22.96 -2.08
CA LEU A 513 8.59 23.04 -0.64
C LEU A 513 9.63 22.01 -0.20
N ARG A 514 9.84 20.96 -0.97
CA ARG A 514 10.86 19.95 -0.67
C ARG A 514 12.26 20.46 -1.00
N ASP A 515 12.37 21.31 -2.03
CA ASP A 515 13.65 21.82 -2.52
C ASP A 515 14.04 23.15 -1.84
N LYS A 516 13.07 23.87 -1.27
CA LYS A 516 13.30 25.15 -0.58
C LYS A 516 13.54 24.94 0.89
N LYS A 517 14.71 25.37 1.36
CA LYS A 517 15.05 25.39 2.80
C LYS A 517 14.49 26.61 3.52
N THR A 518 14.30 27.74 2.82
CA THR A 518 13.74 28.97 3.39
C THR A 518 12.37 29.26 2.80
N ILE A 519 11.38 29.49 3.66
CA ILE A 519 10.01 29.83 3.28
C ILE A 519 9.56 31.08 4.03
N GLN A 520 8.54 31.77 3.49
CA GLN A 520 7.88 32.90 4.11
C GLN A 520 6.59 32.41 4.77
N LEU A 521 6.54 32.48 6.09
CA LEU A 521 5.41 32.09 6.92
C LEU A 521 4.60 33.35 7.27
N ARG A 522 3.27 33.25 7.18
CA ARG A 522 2.35 34.32 7.59
C ARG A 522 1.51 33.85 8.76
N LEU A 523 1.58 34.57 9.88
CA LEU A 523 0.88 34.38 11.13
C LEU A 523 -0.11 35.53 11.35
N GLY A 524 -1.34 35.37 10.89
CA GLY A 524 -2.30 36.46 10.86
C GLY A 524 -1.86 37.59 9.90
N GLU A 525 -1.52 38.76 10.44
CA GLU A 525 -1.04 39.91 9.66
C GLU A 525 0.49 39.97 9.55
N GLU A 526 1.20 39.24 10.40
CA GLU A 526 2.67 39.24 10.46
C GLU A 526 3.29 38.21 9.51
N GLU A 527 4.39 38.59 8.91
CA GLU A 527 5.18 37.72 8.02
C GLU A 527 6.60 37.55 8.52
N LEU A 528 7.07 36.32 8.55
CA LEU A 528 8.42 35.97 8.97
C LEU A 528 9.04 34.92 8.05
N LYS A 529 10.37 34.88 8.01
CA LYS A 529 11.12 33.89 7.25
C LYS A 529 11.60 32.81 8.19
N VAL A 530 11.34 31.55 7.81
CA VAL A 530 11.78 30.37 8.57
C VAL A 530 12.63 29.46 7.69
N PHE A 531 13.54 28.74 8.33
CA PHE A 531 14.39 27.74 7.68
C PHE A 531 13.85 26.35 8.03
N LEU A 532 13.54 25.53 7.02
CA LEU A 532 13.12 24.15 7.18
C LEU A 532 14.33 23.26 7.42
N ILE A 533 14.43 22.66 8.61
CA ILE A 533 15.58 21.84 9.02
C ILE A 533 15.48 20.44 8.42
N LYS A 534 14.50 19.68 8.87
CA LYS A 534 14.27 18.30 8.43
C LYS A 534 12.79 17.94 8.40
N PRO A 535 12.38 17.08 7.48
CA PRO A 535 11.03 16.52 7.52
C PRO A 535 10.94 15.49 8.66
N LEU A 536 9.92 15.63 9.49
CA LEU A 536 9.57 14.68 10.56
C LEU A 536 8.58 13.62 10.08
N LEU A 537 7.75 13.98 9.11
CA LEU A 537 6.78 13.09 8.46
C LEU A 537 6.55 13.56 7.04
N ILE A 538 6.66 12.65 6.07
CA ILE A 538 6.33 12.89 4.67
C ILE A 538 5.19 11.96 4.29
N THR A 539 4.07 12.53 3.83
CA THR A 539 2.93 11.81 3.27
C THR A 539 2.65 12.29 1.85
N GLN A 540 1.70 11.68 1.15
CA GLN A 540 1.26 12.19 -0.15
C GLN A 540 0.44 13.49 -0.06
N SER A 541 -0.16 13.79 1.09
CA SER A 541 -1.01 14.97 1.26
C SER A 541 -0.28 16.14 1.89
N PHE A 542 0.62 15.87 2.83
CA PHE A 542 1.31 16.90 3.60
C PHE A 542 2.71 16.46 4.04
N ILE A 543 3.52 17.43 4.45
CA ILE A 543 4.83 17.21 5.08
C ILE A 543 4.83 17.97 6.41
N ARG A 544 5.28 17.31 7.48
CA ARG A 544 5.57 17.96 8.76
C ARG A 544 7.07 18.24 8.84
N PHE A 545 7.42 19.50 9.04
CA PHE A 545 8.81 19.96 9.15
C PHE A 545 9.13 20.46 10.55
N ASP A 546 10.35 20.19 10.95
CA ASP A 546 11.06 20.95 11.97
C ASP A 546 11.63 22.22 11.34
N PHE A 547 11.60 23.35 12.06
CA PHE A 547 12.01 24.63 11.50
C PHE A 547 12.70 25.53 12.54
N GLU A 548 13.51 26.47 12.07
CA GLU A 548 14.14 27.53 12.84
C GLU A 548 13.77 28.90 12.28
N LEU A 549 13.73 29.88 13.17
CA LEU A 549 13.63 31.28 12.77
C LEU A 549 14.98 31.74 12.19
N LEU A 550 14.94 32.49 11.08
CA LEU A 550 16.15 33.17 10.57
C LEU A 550 16.58 34.34 11.44
N ASN A 551 15.71 34.80 12.31
CA ASN A 551 15.98 35.87 13.28
C ASN A 551 15.27 35.52 14.58
N ASP A 552 16.02 35.14 15.59
CA ASP A 552 15.52 34.73 16.92
C ASP A 552 14.72 35.83 17.62
N GLN A 553 14.94 37.10 17.28
CA GLN A 553 14.15 38.23 17.78
C GLN A 553 12.69 38.19 17.35
N GLN A 554 12.32 37.32 16.41
CA GLN A 554 10.94 37.12 15.95
C GLN A 554 10.18 36.04 16.72
N GLN A 555 10.80 35.34 17.68
CA GLN A 555 10.12 34.35 18.53
C GLN A 555 8.86 34.92 19.23
N PRO A 556 8.88 36.16 19.78
CA PRO A 556 7.69 36.75 20.39
C PRO A 556 6.50 36.91 19.43
N LEU A 557 6.72 36.95 18.09
CA LEU A 557 5.63 37.00 17.10
C LEU A 557 4.90 35.66 17.04
N ILE A 558 5.62 34.54 17.10
CA ILE A 558 5.02 33.19 17.15
C ILE A 558 4.23 33.04 18.46
N ASP A 559 4.83 33.38 19.59
CA ASP A 559 4.22 33.25 20.90
C ASP A 559 2.97 34.13 21.02
N GLY A 560 3.03 35.38 20.53
CA GLY A 560 1.92 36.30 20.48
C GLY A 560 0.78 35.84 19.56
N PHE A 561 1.12 35.21 18.42
CA PHE A 561 0.13 34.60 17.54
C PHE A 561 -0.59 33.42 18.21
N ILE A 562 0.16 32.49 18.80
CA ILE A 562 -0.40 31.35 19.52
C ILE A 562 -1.33 31.82 20.64
N GLN A 563 -0.90 32.80 21.45
CA GLN A 563 -1.72 33.35 22.54
C GLN A 563 -3.02 33.99 22.03
N LYS A 564 -2.99 34.69 20.88
CA LYS A 564 -4.19 35.22 20.24
C LYS A 564 -5.17 34.12 19.83
N GLU A 565 -4.65 33.04 19.20
CA GLU A 565 -5.51 31.93 18.76
C GLU A 565 -6.12 31.17 19.95
N VAL A 566 -5.35 30.90 20.99
CA VAL A 566 -5.85 30.29 22.25
C VAL A 566 -6.96 31.14 22.87
N ASN A 567 -6.81 32.47 22.92
CA ASN A 567 -7.80 33.34 23.47
C ASN A 567 -9.08 33.43 22.61
N LYS A 568 -8.98 33.30 21.28
CA LYS A 568 -10.16 33.22 20.39
C LYS A 568 -11.02 31.99 20.69
N VAL A 569 -10.38 30.82 20.88
CA VAL A 569 -11.08 29.56 21.21
C VAL A 569 -11.81 29.73 22.55
N LYS A 570 -11.11 30.19 23.59
CA LYS A 570 -11.73 30.41 24.94
C LYS A 570 -12.91 31.37 24.91
N ASN A 571 -12.81 32.47 24.15
CA ASN A 571 -13.91 33.43 24.04
C ASN A 571 -15.11 32.84 23.28
N HIS A 572 -14.89 32.02 22.27
CA HIS A 572 -15.95 31.35 21.52
C HIS A 572 -16.74 30.40 22.42
N ASP A 573 -16.02 29.56 23.19
CA ASP A 573 -16.63 28.61 24.13
C ASP A 573 -17.48 29.31 25.20
N ILE A 574 -17.02 30.46 25.70
CA ILE A 574 -17.78 31.28 26.68
C ILE A 574 -19.07 31.83 26.04
N TRP A 575 -19.00 32.30 24.79
CA TRP A 575 -20.19 32.85 24.10
C TRP A 575 -21.19 31.77 23.69
N GLU A 576 -20.74 30.56 23.34
CA GLU A 576 -21.64 29.43 23.08
C GLU A 576 -22.30 28.90 24.35
N ALA A 577 -21.58 28.88 25.46
CA ALA A 577 -22.15 28.50 26.77
C ALA A 577 -23.18 29.50 27.32
N LEU A 578 -23.20 30.73 26.79
CA LEU A 578 -24.17 31.77 27.14
C LEU A 578 -25.38 31.84 26.20
N LYS A 579 -25.41 31.11 25.12
CA LYS A 579 -26.57 30.93 24.22
C LYS A 579 -27.39 29.72 24.61
#